data_6527f3094817dac998311eb3ffa27cdc
#
_entry.id   6527f3094817dac998311eb3ffa27cdc
#
_cell.length_a   1.000
_cell.length_b   1.000
_cell.length_c   1.000
_cell.angle_alpha   90.00
_cell.angle_beta   90.00
_cell.angle_gamma   90.00
#
_symmetry.space_group_name_H-M   'P 1'
#
loop_
_entity.id
_entity.type
_entity.pdbx_description
1 polymer ?
#
loop_
_entity_poly.entity_id
_entity_poly.type
_entity_poly.pdbx_seq_one_letter_code
_entity_poly.pdbx_strand_id
1 'polypeptide(L)'
;MKKYLLITIACNLLAYSGGSFAHKANDLQSANSAQVEELPYYQDASFAPYWLSEDEVDLSSFHKIPAFSFTDQSGQTITDRDLDDKVYVAGFFFSTCPGICPTVRSKLIRVQETFVGNEQVKIVQHSIRPSTDTIDVLQAYASKNNINNEQWHLLTGDKDKIYTIAKQAYFASEDLGNVQKNKDFLHTESLLLIDKNKHIRGIYNGLNAASVSYLIKDIQTLLQE
;
A
#
# COMPACT_ATOMS: atom_id res chain seq x y z
N MET A 1 -91.28 8.21 45.24
CA MET A 1 -90.68 6.86 45.17
C MET A 1 -89.75 6.85 43.95
N LYS A 2 -88.42 6.92 44.22
CA LYS A 2 -87.37 7.06 43.17
C LYS A 2 -86.87 5.67 42.82
N LYS A 3 -87.02 5.28 41.52
CA LYS A 3 -86.47 4.06 40.96
C LYS A 3 -85.03 4.34 40.56
N TYR A 4 -84.12 3.62 41.13
CA TYR A 4 -82.68 3.65 40.73
C TYR A 4 -82.44 2.61 39.62
N LEU A 5 -82.02 3.09 38.48
CA LEU A 5 -81.59 2.28 37.34
C LEU A 5 -80.12 1.95 37.47
N LEU A 6 -79.77 0.69 37.67
CA LEU A 6 -78.45 0.19 37.71
C LEU A 6 -77.96 -0.04 36.28
N ILE A 7 -76.98 0.76 35.85
CA ILE A 7 -76.28 0.56 34.56
C ILE A 7 -75.04 -0.29 34.86
N THR A 8 -75.12 -1.53 34.42
CA THR A 8 -73.91 -2.40 34.40
C THR A 8 -73.00 -2.04 33.21
N ILE A 9 -71.86 -1.49 33.51
CA ILE A 9 -70.84 -1.25 32.51
C ILE A 9 -70.01 -2.53 32.33
N ALA A 10 -70.20 -3.18 31.19
CA ALA A 10 -69.33 -4.30 30.78
C ALA A 10 -67.96 -3.77 30.35
N CYS A 11 -66.93 -4.06 31.14
CA CYS A 11 -65.56 -3.73 30.84
C CYS A 11 -65.04 -4.80 29.86
N ASN A 12 -64.98 -4.47 28.57
CA ASN A 12 -64.27 -5.27 27.56
C ASN A 12 -62.78 -5.11 27.77
N LEU A 13 -62.12 -6.11 28.34
CA LEU A 13 -60.67 -6.27 28.37
C LEU A 13 -60.20 -6.72 26.96
N LEU A 14 -59.82 -5.76 26.15
CA LEU A 14 -59.02 -6.02 24.96
C LEU A 14 -57.62 -6.50 25.40
N ALA A 15 -57.41 -7.80 25.26
CA ALA A 15 -56.07 -8.37 25.38
C ALA A 15 -55.21 -7.82 24.25
N TYR A 16 -54.38 -6.83 24.55
CA TYR A 16 -53.26 -6.44 23.70
C TYR A 16 -52.27 -7.60 23.76
N SER A 17 -52.25 -8.41 22.69
CA SER A 17 -51.14 -9.32 22.43
C SER A 17 -49.90 -8.49 22.16
N GLY A 18 -49.07 -8.33 23.18
CA GLY A 18 -47.73 -7.77 23.06
C GLY A 18 -46.93 -8.64 22.14
N GLY A 19 -46.88 -8.28 20.86
CA GLY A 19 -45.87 -8.79 19.93
C GLY A 19 -44.53 -8.39 20.48
N SER A 20 -43.81 -9.36 21.05
CA SER A 20 -42.37 -9.22 21.33
C SER A 20 -41.69 -8.90 20.01
N PHE A 21 -41.40 -7.64 19.80
CA PHE A 21 -40.30 -7.26 18.90
C PHE A 21 -38.98 -7.68 19.57
N ALA A 22 -38.74 -8.99 19.58
CA ALA A 22 -37.42 -9.49 19.69
C ALA A 22 -36.72 -9.07 18.40
N HIS A 23 -36.17 -7.86 18.38
CA HIS A 23 -35.18 -7.47 17.43
C HIS A 23 -34.07 -8.53 17.57
N LYS A 24 -33.95 -9.35 16.53
CA LYS A 24 -32.85 -10.28 16.40
C LYS A 24 -31.58 -9.45 16.47
N ALA A 25 -30.96 -9.42 17.64
CA ALA A 25 -29.61 -8.87 17.86
C ALA A 25 -28.53 -9.65 17.09
N ASN A 26 -28.93 -10.57 16.19
CA ASN A 26 -28.03 -11.40 15.40
C ASN A 26 -27.74 -10.87 13.99
N ASP A 27 -28.39 -9.79 13.55
CA ASP A 27 -28.12 -9.19 12.22
C ASP A 27 -27.04 -8.08 12.27
N LEU A 28 -26.43 -7.86 13.44
CA LEU A 28 -25.17 -7.09 13.56
C LEU A 28 -23.92 -7.96 13.45
N GLN A 29 -24.09 -9.25 13.16
CA GLN A 29 -23.00 -10.10 12.77
C GLN A 29 -22.60 -9.73 11.35
N SER A 30 -21.44 -9.09 11.28
CA SER A 30 -20.68 -8.85 10.07
C SER A 30 -21.40 -8.02 8.98
N ALA A 31 -21.55 -6.71 9.21
CA ALA A 31 -20.90 -5.88 8.24
C ALA A 31 -19.40 -6.20 8.35
N ASN A 32 -18.99 -7.37 7.94
CA ASN A 32 -17.65 -7.52 7.38
C ASN A 32 -17.62 -6.43 6.34
N SER A 33 -16.87 -5.34 6.60
CA SER A 33 -16.48 -4.44 5.55
C SER A 33 -16.04 -5.39 4.45
N ALA A 34 -16.74 -5.35 3.30
CA ALA A 34 -16.44 -6.24 2.21
C ALA A 34 -14.93 -6.11 2.02
N GLN A 35 -14.23 -7.17 2.37
CA GLN A 35 -12.81 -7.23 2.16
C GLN A 35 -12.74 -7.18 0.65
N VAL A 36 -12.18 -6.13 0.11
CA VAL A 36 -11.96 -6.05 -1.33
C VAL A 36 -11.04 -7.21 -1.61
N GLU A 37 -11.56 -8.27 -2.21
CA GLU A 37 -10.81 -9.50 -2.49
C GLU A 37 -9.77 -9.25 -3.58
N GLU A 38 -9.99 -8.20 -4.39
CA GLU A 38 -9.12 -7.80 -5.49
C GLU A 38 -8.59 -6.39 -5.27
N LEU A 39 -7.35 -6.15 -5.65
CA LEU A 39 -6.75 -4.83 -5.58
C LEU A 39 -6.90 -4.09 -6.91
N PRO A 40 -7.06 -2.75 -6.89
CA PRO A 40 -7.16 -1.96 -8.11
C PRO A 40 -5.83 -1.93 -8.86
N TYR A 41 -5.92 -1.54 -10.13
CA TYR A 41 -4.78 -1.17 -10.97
C TYR A 41 -4.68 0.34 -11.10
N TYR A 42 -3.45 0.84 -11.28
CA TYR A 42 -3.17 2.26 -11.48
C TYR A 42 -2.40 2.45 -12.79
N GLN A 43 -2.90 3.34 -13.65
CA GLN A 43 -2.39 3.48 -15.01
C GLN A 43 -1.59 4.76 -15.24
N ASP A 44 -1.80 5.79 -14.44
CA ASP A 44 -1.20 7.09 -14.65
C ASP A 44 -1.00 7.88 -13.33
N ALA A 45 -0.40 9.04 -13.43
CA ALA A 45 -0.08 9.92 -12.31
C ALA A 45 -1.30 10.52 -11.58
N SER A 46 -2.53 10.34 -12.07
CA SER A 46 -3.74 10.74 -11.36
C SER A 46 -4.02 9.83 -10.16
N PHE A 47 -3.43 8.63 -10.17
CA PHE A 47 -3.68 7.57 -9.20
C PHE A 47 -5.17 7.26 -9.04
N ALA A 48 -5.95 7.39 -10.12
CA ALA A 48 -7.31 6.92 -10.14
C ALA A 48 -7.32 5.39 -10.12
N PRO A 49 -8.04 4.73 -9.20
CA PRO A 49 -8.09 3.28 -9.13
C PRO A 49 -8.99 2.72 -10.23
N TYR A 50 -8.50 1.71 -10.94
CA TYR A 50 -9.26 0.90 -11.88
C TYR A 50 -9.55 -0.47 -11.26
N TRP A 51 -10.82 -0.75 -11.01
CA TRP A 51 -11.29 -2.03 -10.51
C TRP A 51 -11.67 -2.89 -11.72
N LEU A 52 -10.85 -3.88 -11.99
CA LEU A 52 -10.95 -4.69 -13.19
C LEU A 52 -11.18 -6.14 -12.78
N SER A 53 -12.21 -6.78 -13.34
CA SER A 53 -12.36 -8.22 -13.21
C SER A 53 -11.44 -8.92 -14.23
N GLU A 54 -10.85 -10.04 -13.83
CA GLU A 54 -9.90 -10.80 -14.67
C GLU A 54 -10.44 -11.13 -16.07
N ASP A 55 -11.76 -11.26 -16.21
CA ASP A 55 -12.42 -11.66 -17.47
C ASP A 55 -12.66 -10.50 -18.45
N GLU A 56 -12.47 -9.24 -18.05
CA GLU A 56 -12.94 -8.08 -18.83
C GLU A 56 -11.84 -7.23 -19.46
N VAL A 57 -10.56 -7.43 -19.08
CA VAL A 57 -9.53 -6.44 -19.44
C VAL A 57 -8.30 -7.04 -20.05
N ASP A 58 -7.95 -6.50 -21.22
CA ASP A 58 -6.61 -6.64 -21.79
C ASP A 58 -5.59 -5.83 -20.98
N LEU A 59 -5.05 -6.44 -19.91
CA LEU A 59 -3.99 -5.86 -19.09
C LEU A 59 -2.69 -5.61 -19.87
N SER A 60 -2.59 -6.09 -21.12
CA SER A 60 -1.40 -5.87 -21.95
C SER A 60 -1.17 -4.39 -22.28
N SER A 61 -2.24 -3.59 -22.30
CA SER A 61 -2.21 -2.14 -22.52
C SER A 61 -2.05 -1.32 -21.25
N PHE A 62 -2.19 -1.95 -20.07
CA PHE A 62 -2.06 -1.26 -18.80
C PHE A 62 -0.60 -0.92 -18.48
N HIS A 63 -0.41 0.16 -17.76
CA HIS A 63 0.90 0.61 -17.32
C HIS A 63 1.64 -0.49 -16.55
N LYS A 64 2.89 -0.73 -16.94
CA LYS A 64 3.82 -1.65 -16.26
C LYS A 64 5.12 -0.92 -15.97
N ILE A 65 5.76 -1.31 -14.87
CA ILE A 65 7.12 -0.86 -14.61
C ILE A 65 8.02 -1.40 -15.72
N PRO A 66 8.72 -0.52 -16.46
CA PRO A 66 9.57 -0.92 -17.58
C PRO A 66 10.85 -1.59 -17.10
N ALA A 67 11.59 -2.17 -18.04
CA ALA A 67 12.91 -2.73 -17.79
C ALA A 67 13.86 -1.68 -17.19
N PHE A 68 14.62 -2.08 -16.18
CA PHE A 68 15.66 -1.27 -15.55
C PHE A 68 16.86 -2.11 -15.16
N SER A 69 17.97 -1.43 -14.86
CA SER A 69 19.18 -2.05 -14.34
C SER A 69 19.93 -1.04 -13.47
N PHE A 70 20.06 -1.36 -12.19
CA PHE A 70 20.75 -0.55 -11.19
C PHE A 70 21.64 -1.42 -10.31
N THR A 71 22.51 -0.82 -9.50
CA THR A 71 23.36 -1.54 -8.56
C THR A 71 22.82 -1.41 -7.15
N ASP A 72 22.78 -2.49 -6.38
CA ASP A 72 22.37 -2.46 -4.99
C ASP A 72 23.52 -2.22 -4.01
N GLN A 73 23.21 -2.16 -2.72
CA GLN A 73 24.15 -1.97 -1.61
C GLN A 73 25.17 -3.10 -1.47
N SER A 74 24.96 -4.24 -2.09
CA SER A 74 25.89 -5.37 -2.11
C SER A 74 26.81 -5.36 -3.33
N GLY A 75 26.65 -4.37 -4.22
CA GLY A 75 27.36 -4.26 -5.49
C GLY A 75 26.78 -5.17 -6.58
N GLN A 76 25.64 -5.80 -6.35
CA GLN A 76 24.96 -6.64 -7.32
C GLN A 76 24.13 -5.79 -8.29
N THR A 77 24.12 -6.20 -9.55
CA THR A 77 23.21 -5.60 -10.53
C THR A 77 21.82 -6.19 -10.33
N ILE A 78 20.85 -5.35 -10.04
CA ILE A 78 19.44 -5.68 -9.91
C ILE A 78 18.70 -5.14 -11.12
N THR A 79 17.97 -6.01 -11.77
CA THR A 79 17.16 -5.71 -12.95
C THR A 79 15.67 -5.95 -12.67
N ASP A 80 14.81 -5.50 -13.57
CA ASP A 80 13.39 -5.83 -13.53
C ASP A 80 13.12 -7.34 -13.59
N ARG A 81 14.04 -8.13 -14.18
CA ARG A 81 13.95 -9.59 -14.26
C ARG A 81 14.20 -10.30 -12.93
N ASP A 82 14.99 -9.70 -12.05
CA ASP A 82 15.21 -10.22 -10.70
C ASP A 82 13.96 -10.11 -9.82
N LEU A 83 12.98 -9.31 -10.31
CA LEU A 83 11.66 -9.12 -9.70
C LEU A 83 10.54 -9.85 -10.45
N ASP A 84 10.85 -10.70 -11.43
CA ASP A 84 9.86 -11.55 -12.08
C ASP A 84 9.23 -12.51 -11.06
N ASP A 85 7.91 -12.69 -11.14
CA ASP A 85 7.12 -13.50 -10.21
C ASP A 85 7.20 -13.06 -8.74
N LYS A 86 7.56 -11.80 -8.47
CA LYS A 86 7.65 -11.25 -7.12
C LYS A 86 6.69 -10.08 -6.94
N VAL A 87 6.15 -9.99 -5.74
CA VAL A 87 5.46 -8.79 -5.25
C VAL A 87 6.51 -7.89 -4.59
N TYR A 88 6.55 -6.62 -4.94
CA TYR A 88 7.52 -5.74 -4.32
C TYR A 88 6.98 -4.37 -3.95
N VAL A 89 7.58 -3.78 -2.93
CA VAL A 89 7.31 -2.41 -2.49
C VAL A 89 8.39 -1.51 -3.04
N ALA A 90 8.01 -0.55 -3.87
CA ALA A 90 8.91 0.45 -4.42
C ALA A 90 8.84 1.77 -3.63
N GLY A 91 9.97 2.47 -3.52
CA GLY A 91 10.04 3.79 -2.91
C GLY A 91 11.31 4.53 -3.27
N PHE A 92 11.40 5.79 -2.80
CA PHE A 92 12.55 6.66 -3.05
C PHE A 92 13.11 7.17 -1.73
N PHE A 93 14.45 7.28 -1.66
CA PHE A 93 15.13 7.69 -0.43
C PHE A 93 16.50 8.33 -0.72
N PHE A 94 17.17 8.79 0.30
CA PHE A 94 18.62 9.00 0.32
C PHE A 94 19.16 8.78 1.74
N SER A 95 20.39 8.25 1.84
CA SER A 95 20.94 7.75 3.10
C SER A 95 21.10 8.83 4.19
N THR A 96 21.36 10.08 3.77
CA THR A 96 21.62 11.21 4.66
C THR A 96 20.38 12.09 4.93
N CYS A 97 19.16 11.60 4.62
CA CYS A 97 17.92 12.33 4.83
C CYS A 97 17.69 12.57 6.35
N PRO A 98 17.59 13.84 6.80
CA PRO A 98 17.32 14.14 8.20
C PRO A 98 15.81 14.15 8.52
N GLY A 99 14.95 14.05 7.50
CA GLY A 99 13.51 14.26 7.60
C GLY A 99 12.71 12.95 7.67
N ILE A 100 11.98 12.66 6.58
CA ILE A 100 11.00 11.57 6.56
C ILE A 100 11.59 10.17 6.42
N CYS A 101 12.74 10.01 5.76
CA CYS A 101 13.31 8.69 5.45
C CYS A 101 13.54 7.79 6.67
N PRO A 102 14.00 8.27 7.84
CA PRO A 102 14.09 7.43 9.03
C PRO A 102 12.75 6.84 9.47
N THR A 103 11.66 7.61 9.35
CA THR A 103 10.32 7.15 9.68
C THR A 103 9.82 6.12 8.67
N VAL A 104 9.93 6.41 7.36
CA VAL A 104 9.57 5.46 6.29
C VAL A 104 10.35 4.16 6.44
N ARG A 105 11.67 4.23 6.67
CA ARG A 105 12.51 3.05 6.90
C ARG A 105 12.00 2.24 8.09
N SER A 106 11.68 2.87 9.22
CA SER A 106 11.17 2.14 10.40
C SER A 106 9.86 1.40 10.11
N LYS A 107 9.05 1.90 9.20
CA LYS A 107 7.83 1.22 8.74
C LYS A 107 8.13 0.09 7.76
N LEU A 108 9.10 0.27 6.87
CA LEU A 108 9.54 -0.79 5.95
C LEU A 108 10.25 -1.93 6.67
N ILE A 109 10.91 -1.70 7.81
CA ILE A 109 11.42 -2.78 8.68
C ILE A 109 10.27 -3.70 9.11
N ARG A 110 9.08 -3.17 9.44
CA ARG A 110 7.92 -4.00 9.77
C ARG A 110 7.47 -4.87 8.58
N VAL A 111 7.54 -4.32 7.36
CA VAL A 111 7.27 -5.11 6.14
C VAL A 111 8.31 -6.22 6.00
N GLN A 112 9.60 -5.90 6.11
CA GLN A 112 10.70 -6.87 6.07
C GLN A 112 10.50 -7.99 7.11
N GLU A 113 10.23 -7.64 8.36
CA GLU A 113 10.03 -8.61 9.46
C GLU A 113 8.80 -9.50 9.24
N THR A 114 7.71 -8.93 8.70
CA THR A 114 6.48 -9.69 8.41
C THR A 114 6.70 -10.76 7.35
N PHE A 115 7.55 -10.49 6.36
CA PHE A 115 7.79 -11.38 5.23
C PHE A 115 9.21 -11.98 5.25
N VAL A 116 9.84 -12.06 6.42
CA VAL A 116 11.17 -12.67 6.55
C VAL A 116 11.14 -14.11 6.05
N GLY A 117 12.10 -14.46 5.17
CA GLY A 117 12.18 -15.79 4.55
C GLY A 117 11.19 -16.03 3.39
N ASN A 118 10.35 -15.07 3.06
CA ASN A 118 9.52 -15.16 1.85
C ASN A 118 10.24 -14.53 0.66
N GLU A 119 10.75 -15.36 -0.23
CA GLU A 119 11.51 -14.93 -1.41
C GLU A 119 10.66 -14.21 -2.46
N GLN A 120 9.33 -14.35 -2.41
CA GLN A 120 8.40 -13.69 -3.33
C GLN A 120 8.11 -12.24 -2.96
N VAL A 121 8.56 -11.76 -1.78
CA VAL A 121 8.34 -10.38 -1.35
C VAL A 121 9.66 -9.63 -1.29
N LYS A 122 9.76 -8.53 -2.03
CA LYS A 122 10.94 -7.68 -2.06
C LYS A 122 10.59 -6.23 -1.69
N ILE A 123 11.59 -5.50 -1.21
CA ILE A 123 11.54 -4.05 -1.04
C ILE A 123 12.62 -3.45 -1.93
N VAL A 124 12.25 -2.47 -2.74
CA VAL A 124 13.15 -1.83 -3.72
C VAL A 124 13.10 -0.34 -3.51
N GLN A 125 14.18 0.25 -3.01
CA GLN A 125 14.28 1.70 -2.85
C GLN A 125 15.37 2.28 -3.75
N HIS A 126 15.00 3.27 -4.55
CA HIS A 126 15.92 3.98 -5.44
C HIS A 126 16.49 5.20 -4.71
N SER A 127 17.82 5.33 -4.68
CA SER A 127 18.44 6.54 -4.17
C SER A 127 18.24 7.70 -5.15
N ILE A 128 17.71 8.81 -4.65
CA ILE A 128 17.62 10.06 -5.44
C ILE A 128 18.89 10.90 -5.38
N ARG A 129 19.92 10.44 -4.65
CA ARG A 129 21.23 11.07 -4.56
C ARG A 129 22.36 10.07 -4.85
N PRO A 130 22.36 9.41 -6.02
CA PRO A 130 23.32 8.35 -6.30
C PRO A 130 24.79 8.81 -6.28
N SER A 131 25.05 10.10 -6.47
CA SER A 131 26.42 10.65 -6.36
C SER A 131 26.99 10.61 -4.93
N THR A 132 26.13 10.63 -3.92
CA THR A 132 26.51 10.52 -2.50
C THR A 132 26.22 9.15 -1.92
N ASP A 133 25.18 8.51 -2.40
CA ASP A 133 24.76 7.16 -2.02
C ASP A 133 25.50 6.12 -2.88
N THR A 134 26.83 6.07 -2.69
CA THR A 134 27.68 5.04 -3.31
C THR A 134 27.39 3.67 -2.71
N ILE A 135 27.89 2.60 -3.34
CA ILE A 135 27.71 1.22 -2.83
C ILE A 135 28.20 1.12 -1.39
N ASP A 136 29.40 1.63 -1.06
CA ASP A 136 29.96 1.57 0.29
C ASP A 136 29.06 2.31 1.31
N VAL A 137 28.53 3.48 0.93
CA VAL A 137 27.63 4.27 1.77
C VAL A 137 26.32 3.50 2.01
N LEU A 138 25.75 2.90 0.96
CA LEU A 138 24.54 2.12 1.07
C LEU A 138 24.73 0.82 1.84
N GLN A 139 25.87 0.16 1.71
CA GLN A 139 26.25 -1.01 2.50
C GLN A 139 26.35 -0.67 3.99
N ALA A 140 27.03 0.43 4.33
CA ALA A 140 27.12 0.91 5.71
C ALA A 140 25.73 1.30 6.26
N TYR A 141 24.91 1.94 5.43
CA TYR A 141 23.53 2.31 5.77
C TYR A 141 22.67 1.07 6.03
N ALA A 142 22.73 0.05 5.17
CA ALA A 142 21.99 -1.19 5.33
C ALA A 142 22.36 -1.91 6.63
N SER A 143 23.66 -2.06 6.88
CA SER A 143 24.18 -2.72 8.10
C SER A 143 23.75 -1.98 9.37
N LYS A 144 23.87 -0.65 9.39
CA LYS A 144 23.47 0.17 10.54
C LYS A 144 21.98 0.08 10.87
N ASN A 145 21.16 -0.17 9.85
CA ASN A 145 19.70 -0.11 9.96
C ASN A 145 19.01 -1.49 9.90
N ASN A 146 19.76 -2.58 10.01
CA ASN A 146 19.27 -3.97 9.97
C ASN A 146 18.46 -4.29 8.71
N ILE A 147 18.90 -3.77 7.57
CA ILE A 147 18.31 -4.06 6.26
C ILE A 147 18.85 -5.41 5.78
N ASN A 148 17.96 -6.33 5.47
CA ASN A 148 18.29 -7.64 4.91
C ASN A 148 18.53 -7.51 3.39
N ASN A 149 19.75 -7.68 2.95
CA ASN A 149 20.15 -7.52 1.55
C ASN A 149 19.50 -8.50 0.58
N GLU A 150 19.02 -9.64 1.06
CA GLU A 150 18.31 -10.62 0.23
C GLU A 150 16.86 -10.22 -0.06
N GLN A 151 16.29 -9.39 0.81
CA GLN A 151 14.89 -8.99 0.74
C GLN A 151 14.71 -7.52 0.35
N TRP A 152 15.69 -6.67 0.69
CA TRP A 152 15.58 -5.22 0.52
C TRP A 152 16.78 -4.66 -0.22
N HIS A 153 16.54 -4.23 -1.45
CA HIS A 153 17.54 -3.63 -2.33
C HIS A 153 17.49 -2.11 -2.26
N LEU A 154 18.62 -1.50 -1.93
CA LEU A 154 18.87 -0.06 -1.96
C LEU A 154 19.62 0.26 -3.25
N LEU A 155 18.93 0.74 -4.25
CA LEU A 155 19.45 0.91 -5.60
C LEU A 155 20.12 2.26 -5.80
N THR A 156 21.29 2.23 -6.41
CA THR A 156 22.05 3.40 -6.86
C THR A 156 22.51 3.22 -8.30
N GLY A 157 22.97 4.27 -8.96
CA GLY A 157 23.44 4.21 -10.34
C GLY A 157 23.37 5.55 -11.05
N ASP A 158 23.05 5.51 -12.35
CA ASP A 158 22.91 6.70 -13.16
C ASP A 158 21.71 7.55 -12.69
N LYS A 159 21.97 8.83 -12.36
CA LYS A 159 20.96 9.74 -11.81
C LYS A 159 19.79 9.95 -12.79
N ASP A 160 20.09 10.16 -14.07
CA ASP A 160 19.06 10.47 -15.07
C ASP A 160 18.17 9.28 -15.30
N LYS A 161 18.71 8.07 -15.28
CA LYS A 161 17.92 6.83 -15.36
C LYS A 161 17.02 6.64 -14.14
N ILE A 162 17.54 6.90 -12.92
CA ILE A 162 16.77 6.83 -11.69
C ILE A 162 15.61 7.84 -11.73
N TYR A 163 15.87 9.07 -12.14
CA TYR A 163 14.84 10.10 -12.24
C TYR A 163 13.82 9.81 -13.34
N THR A 164 14.28 9.23 -14.44
CA THR A 164 13.39 8.81 -15.54
C THR A 164 12.40 7.74 -15.08
N ILE A 165 12.90 6.67 -14.46
CA ILE A 165 12.02 5.60 -13.96
C ILE A 165 11.10 6.10 -12.85
N ALA A 166 11.59 6.98 -11.96
CA ALA A 166 10.80 7.58 -10.92
C ALA A 166 9.58 8.35 -11.46
N LYS A 167 9.81 9.20 -12.48
CA LYS A 167 8.76 10.03 -13.08
C LYS A 167 7.83 9.24 -14.00
N GLN A 168 8.38 8.42 -14.88
CA GLN A 168 7.62 7.80 -15.95
C GLN A 168 7.00 6.46 -15.55
N ALA A 169 7.64 5.73 -14.65
CA ALA A 169 7.18 4.42 -14.24
C ALA A 169 6.46 4.41 -12.89
N TYR A 170 7.01 5.12 -11.93
CA TYR A 170 6.42 5.18 -10.57
C TYR A 170 5.59 6.44 -10.33
N PHE A 171 5.44 7.31 -11.35
CA PHE A 171 4.66 8.54 -11.29
C PHE A 171 5.05 9.46 -10.11
N ALA A 172 6.27 9.36 -9.64
CA ALA A 172 6.82 10.23 -8.63
C ALA A 172 7.03 11.62 -9.24
N SER A 173 6.07 12.53 -9.04
CA SER A 173 6.11 13.87 -9.61
C SER A 173 6.87 14.85 -8.71
N GLU A 174 7.50 15.86 -9.33
CA GLU A 174 8.10 17.00 -8.64
C GLU A 174 7.04 17.91 -8.01
N ASP A 175 5.76 17.77 -8.38
CA ASP A 175 4.69 18.71 -8.09
C ASP A 175 3.79 18.35 -6.90
N LEU A 176 4.05 17.26 -6.19
CA LEU A 176 3.33 16.93 -4.96
C LEU A 176 3.75 17.81 -3.76
N GLY A 177 4.40 18.91 -4.02
CA GLY A 177 4.65 19.97 -3.07
C GLY A 177 5.24 21.16 -3.78
N ASN A 178 4.62 22.31 -3.67
CA ASN A 178 5.08 23.63 -4.09
C ASN A 178 6.56 23.84 -3.70
N VAL A 179 7.49 23.35 -4.49
CA VAL A 179 8.92 23.52 -4.24
C VAL A 179 9.48 24.51 -5.23
N GLN A 180 9.86 25.67 -4.68
CA GLN A 180 10.63 26.69 -5.33
C GLN A 180 11.72 26.12 -6.24
N LYS A 181 11.81 26.70 -7.42
CA LYS A 181 12.60 26.46 -8.63
C LYS A 181 14.04 25.96 -8.54
N ASN A 182 14.53 25.37 -7.45
CA ASN A 182 15.96 25.11 -7.32
C ASN A 182 16.37 23.88 -6.53
N LYS A 183 15.56 22.83 -6.40
CA LYS A 183 16.01 21.62 -5.69
C LYS A 183 15.47 20.34 -6.30
N ASP A 184 16.39 19.51 -6.74
CA ASP A 184 16.36 18.13 -7.13
C ASP A 184 15.73 17.18 -6.06
N PHE A 185 14.45 17.28 -5.73
CA PHE A 185 13.88 16.44 -4.70
C PHE A 185 12.61 15.72 -5.15
N LEU A 186 12.76 14.46 -5.54
CA LEU A 186 11.71 13.46 -5.49
C LEU A 186 11.52 13.03 -4.03
N HIS A 187 11.00 13.92 -3.20
CA HIS A 187 10.61 13.59 -1.84
C HIS A 187 9.18 13.10 -1.86
N THR A 188 9.02 11.79 -1.87
CA THR A 188 7.71 11.20 -1.67
C THR A 188 7.79 10.21 -0.52
N GLU A 189 6.89 10.38 0.45
CA GLU A 189 6.61 9.36 1.45
C GLU A 189 5.82 8.18 0.89
N SER A 190 5.47 8.23 -0.40
CA SER A 190 4.68 7.20 -1.04
C SER A 190 5.47 5.92 -1.23
N LEU A 191 4.84 4.83 -0.82
CA LEU A 191 5.26 3.47 -1.09
C LEU A 191 4.29 2.88 -2.11
N LEU A 192 4.82 2.33 -3.20
CA LEU A 192 4.01 1.71 -4.25
C LEU A 192 4.10 0.20 -4.12
N LEU A 193 2.98 -0.48 -4.20
CA LEU A 193 2.90 -1.93 -4.25
C LEU A 193 2.82 -2.39 -5.69
N ILE A 194 3.73 -3.25 -6.09
CA ILE A 194 3.84 -3.76 -7.45
C ILE A 194 3.62 -5.28 -7.44
N ASP A 195 2.79 -5.77 -8.35
CA ASP A 195 2.46 -7.18 -8.48
C ASP A 195 3.51 -7.98 -9.30
N LYS A 196 3.30 -9.29 -9.41
CA LYS A 196 4.12 -10.23 -10.16
C LYS A 196 4.21 -9.89 -11.66
N ASN A 197 3.22 -9.17 -12.19
CA ASN A 197 3.13 -8.73 -13.58
C ASN A 197 3.64 -7.31 -13.82
N LYS A 198 4.23 -6.69 -12.77
CA LYS A 198 4.81 -5.34 -12.79
C LYS A 198 3.78 -4.20 -12.87
N HIS A 199 2.52 -4.44 -12.50
CA HIS A 199 1.50 -3.40 -12.39
C HIS A 199 1.51 -2.76 -11.00
N ILE A 200 1.17 -1.48 -10.93
CA ILE A 200 0.95 -0.79 -9.65
C ILE A 200 -0.43 -1.19 -9.13
N ARG A 201 -0.47 -1.80 -7.93
CA ARG A 201 -1.68 -2.31 -7.28
C ARG A 201 -2.04 -1.56 -5.99
N GLY A 202 -1.18 -0.65 -5.53
CA GLY A 202 -1.45 0.16 -4.34
C GLY A 202 -0.47 1.30 -4.13
N ILE A 203 -0.93 2.33 -3.42
CA ILE A 203 -0.13 3.49 -3.04
C ILE A 203 -0.39 3.78 -1.56
N TYR A 204 0.67 3.84 -0.77
CA TYR A 204 0.59 3.92 0.69
C TYR A 204 1.45 5.05 1.22
N ASN A 205 0.96 5.74 2.25
CA ASN A 205 1.76 6.72 2.96
C ASN A 205 2.70 6.00 3.95
N GLY A 206 4.00 6.01 3.65
CA GLY A 206 5.05 5.38 4.45
C GLY A 206 5.30 6.01 5.82
N LEU A 207 4.72 7.19 6.11
CA LEU A 207 4.75 7.81 7.44
C LEU A 207 3.63 7.30 8.34
N ASN A 208 2.55 6.77 7.77
CA ASN A 208 1.35 6.38 8.49
C ASN A 208 1.36 4.88 8.81
N ALA A 209 1.30 4.53 10.10
CA ALA A 209 1.33 3.14 10.55
C ALA A 209 0.11 2.31 10.07
N ALA A 210 -1.08 2.92 9.97
CA ALA A 210 -2.27 2.24 9.48
C ALA A 210 -2.14 1.96 7.98
N SER A 211 -1.65 2.94 7.20
CA SER A 211 -1.38 2.76 5.77
C SER A 211 -0.41 1.61 5.50
N VAL A 212 0.66 1.51 6.29
CA VAL A 212 1.62 0.39 6.17
C VAL A 212 1.02 -0.94 6.62
N SER A 213 0.06 -0.94 7.56
CA SER A 213 -0.67 -2.17 7.91
C SER A 213 -1.57 -2.63 6.76
N TYR A 214 -2.18 -1.71 6.01
CA TYR A 214 -2.90 -2.05 4.77
C TYR A 214 -1.93 -2.57 3.69
N LEU A 215 -0.79 -1.92 3.49
CA LEU A 215 0.25 -2.41 2.57
C LEU A 215 0.63 -3.88 2.86
N ILE A 216 0.85 -4.23 4.13
CA ILE A 216 1.18 -5.61 4.52
C ILE A 216 0.04 -6.58 4.17
N LYS A 217 -1.21 -6.20 4.41
CA LYS A 217 -2.38 -7.01 4.07
C LYS A 217 -2.51 -7.20 2.56
N ASP A 218 -2.31 -6.12 1.81
CA ASP A 218 -2.45 -6.14 0.36
C ASP A 218 -1.30 -6.91 -0.33
N ILE A 219 -0.09 -6.92 0.26
CA ILE A 219 0.97 -7.86 -0.16
C ILE A 219 0.49 -9.31 0.01
N GLN A 220 -0.17 -9.65 1.15
CA GLN A 220 -0.69 -11.00 1.38
C GLN A 220 -1.77 -11.39 0.35
N THR A 221 -2.61 -10.44 -0.06
CA THR A 221 -3.60 -10.65 -1.12
C THR A 221 -2.91 -10.97 -2.45
N LEU A 222 -1.92 -10.16 -2.89
CA LEU A 222 -1.20 -10.39 -4.15
C LEU A 222 -0.36 -11.69 -4.18
N LEU A 223 0.01 -12.20 -3.02
CA LEU A 223 0.70 -13.51 -2.95
C LEU A 223 -0.25 -14.68 -3.24
N GLN A 224 -1.55 -14.48 -3.11
CA GLN A 224 -2.59 -15.48 -3.35
C GLN A 224 -3.14 -15.41 -4.78
N GLU A 225 -3.00 -14.28 -5.47
CA GLU A 225 -3.22 -14.14 -6.91
C GLU A 225 -2.08 -14.85 -7.70
#